data_59cd0f612842dd44ec7e7e17192fb272
#
_entry.id   59cd0f612842dd44ec7e7e17192fb272
#
_cell.length_a   1.000
_cell.length_b   1.000
_cell.length_c   1.000
_cell.angle_alpha   90.00
_cell.angle_beta   90.00
_cell.angle_gamma   90.00
#
_symmetry.space_group_name_H-M   'P 1'
#
loop_
_entity.id
_entity.type
_entity.pdbx_description
1 polymer ?
#
loop_
_entity_poly.entity_id
_entity_poly.type
_entity_poly.pdbx_seq_one_letter_code
_entity_poly.pdbx_strand_id
1 'polypeptide(L)'
;MTRKKKLIILLSAAVGVLLVALLIWLMCLPGIRGYREMAVEFYDAHRVELQAAQLALQDDIGTGKNPVWIDTVEELGSDYQNDGVTVRRYHDLYIISKEEYPEATYQMLYEVTQPLFHEGLSGISVSSYQIQFCVKTSPSMGR
;
A
#
# COMPACT_ATOMS: atom_id res chain seq x y z
N MET A 1 40.11 0.75 40.62
CA MET A 1 39.33 1.55 39.66
C MET A 1 38.93 2.88 40.30
N THR A 2 39.28 3.95 39.63
CA THR A 2 38.97 5.30 40.13
C THR A 2 37.47 5.59 40.08
N ARG A 3 36.97 6.46 40.92
CA ARG A 3 35.55 6.88 40.93
C ARG A 3 35.10 7.41 39.54
N LYS A 4 36.00 8.12 38.86
CA LYS A 4 35.73 8.68 37.53
C LYS A 4 35.49 7.57 36.48
N LYS A 5 36.28 6.50 36.48
CA LYS A 5 36.10 5.37 35.57
C LYS A 5 34.77 4.62 35.81
N LYS A 6 34.41 4.41 37.06
CA LYS A 6 33.13 3.81 37.43
C LYS A 6 31.96 4.67 36.96
N LEU A 7 32.06 6.00 37.13
CA LEU A 7 31.03 6.95 36.68
C LEU A 7 30.85 6.92 35.18
N ILE A 8 31.96 6.87 34.41
CA ILE A 8 31.92 6.80 32.93
C ILE A 8 31.25 5.51 32.47
N ILE A 9 31.57 4.38 33.09
CA ILE A 9 30.96 3.09 32.79
C ILE A 9 29.46 3.10 33.07
N LEU A 10 29.03 3.65 34.19
CA LEU A 10 27.63 3.78 34.57
C LEU A 10 26.88 4.70 33.62
N LEU A 11 27.47 5.84 33.22
CA LEU A 11 26.88 6.76 32.26
C LEU A 11 26.73 6.10 30.87
N SER A 12 27.75 5.39 30.43
CA SER A 12 27.72 4.67 29.15
C SER A 12 26.61 3.60 29.11
N ALA A 13 26.49 2.84 30.19
CA ALA A 13 25.45 1.83 30.35
C ALA A 13 24.05 2.48 30.35
N ALA A 14 23.86 3.59 31.04
CA ALA A 14 22.60 4.33 31.11
C ALA A 14 22.22 4.86 29.71
N VAL A 15 23.16 5.45 28.99
CA VAL A 15 22.94 5.94 27.62
C VAL A 15 22.58 4.79 26.69
N GLY A 16 23.25 3.65 26.79
CA GLY A 16 22.94 2.46 26.01
C GLY A 16 21.52 1.95 26.25
N VAL A 17 21.10 1.88 27.50
CA VAL A 17 19.74 1.46 27.87
C VAL A 17 18.69 2.45 27.35
N LEU A 18 18.96 3.76 27.45
CA LEU A 18 18.06 4.78 26.92
C LEU A 18 17.92 4.70 25.40
N LEU A 19 19.01 4.44 24.68
CA LEU A 19 18.98 4.27 23.20
C LEU A 19 18.17 3.05 22.81
N VAL A 20 18.35 1.92 23.51
CA VAL A 20 17.57 0.70 23.25
C VAL A 20 16.09 0.94 23.54
N ALA A 21 15.78 1.59 24.66
CA ALA A 21 14.40 1.92 25.01
C ALA A 21 13.77 2.86 23.97
N LEU A 22 14.51 3.85 23.47
CA LEU A 22 14.06 4.75 22.42
C LEU A 22 13.78 4.00 21.11
N LEU A 23 14.66 3.08 20.71
CA LEU A 23 14.48 2.25 19.52
C LEU A 23 13.23 1.39 19.62
N ILE A 24 13.02 0.73 20.77
CA ILE A 24 11.82 -0.07 21.02
C ILE A 24 10.57 0.81 20.96
N TRP A 25 10.62 1.99 21.56
CA TRP A 25 9.50 2.94 21.52
C TRP A 25 9.20 3.41 20.11
N LEU A 26 10.21 3.72 19.31
CA LEU A 26 10.05 4.11 17.89
C LEU A 26 9.45 2.97 17.05
N MET A 27 9.86 1.72 17.31
CA MET A 27 9.29 0.56 16.62
C MET A 27 7.84 0.27 17.02
N CYS A 28 7.42 0.73 18.20
CA CYS A 28 6.06 0.61 18.71
C CYS A 28 5.21 1.85 18.44
N LEU A 29 5.70 2.82 17.65
CA LEU A 29 4.93 4.03 17.32
C LEU A 29 3.60 3.67 16.66
N PRO A 30 2.50 4.34 17.09
CA PRO A 30 1.15 4.03 16.60
C PRO A 30 1.01 4.12 15.06
N GLY A 31 1.79 4.98 14.40
CA GLY A 31 1.73 5.16 12.95
C GLY A 31 2.13 3.93 12.15
N ILE A 32 3.25 3.30 12.49
CA ILE A 32 3.75 2.10 11.78
C ILE A 32 2.91 0.89 12.15
N ARG A 33 2.63 0.74 13.43
CA ARG A 33 1.83 -0.38 13.95
C ARG A 33 0.39 -0.28 13.47
N GLY A 34 -0.18 0.94 13.45
CA GLY A 34 -1.53 1.19 12.98
C GLY A 34 -1.72 0.81 11.52
N TYR A 35 -0.78 1.16 10.65
CA TYR A 35 -0.84 0.78 9.23
C TYR A 35 -0.84 -0.75 9.04
N ARG A 36 0.05 -1.45 9.73
CA ARG A 36 0.13 -2.90 9.66
C ARG A 36 -1.15 -3.58 10.17
N GLU A 37 -1.68 -3.10 11.28
CA GLU A 37 -2.93 -3.61 11.84
C GLU A 37 -4.10 -3.36 10.89
N MET A 38 -4.18 -2.18 10.29
CA MET A 38 -5.20 -1.85 9.29
C MET A 38 -5.11 -2.74 8.06
N ALA A 39 -3.91 -2.99 7.56
CA ALA A 39 -3.71 -3.84 6.40
C ALA A 39 -4.14 -5.28 6.69
N VAL A 40 -3.82 -5.79 7.87
CA VAL A 40 -4.23 -7.13 8.31
C VAL A 40 -5.75 -7.21 8.49
N GLU A 41 -6.35 -6.23 9.15
CA GLU A 41 -7.81 -6.15 9.31
C GLU A 41 -8.53 -6.09 7.97
N PHE A 42 -8.04 -5.26 7.05
CA PHE A 42 -8.59 -5.15 5.71
C PHE A 42 -8.50 -6.49 4.97
N TYR A 43 -7.35 -7.14 5.02
CA TYR A 43 -7.15 -8.44 4.41
C TYR A 43 -8.11 -9.49 4.98
N ASP A 44 -8.24 -9.57 6.29
CA ASP A 44 -9.12 -10.55 6.95
C ASP A 44 -10.60 -10.29 6.64
N ALA A 45 -11.01 -9.01 6.60
CA ALA A 45 -12.39 -8.63 6.30
C ALA A 45 -12.76 -8.86 4.83
N HIS A 46 -11.82 -8.70 3.90
CA HIS A 46 -12.06 -8.74 2.45
C HIS A 46 -11.29 -9.86 1.74
N ARG A 47 -10.95 -10.89 2.46
CA ARG A 47 -10.13 -11.99 1.95
C ARG A 47 -10.68 -12.63 0.68
N VAL A 48 -11.98 -12.87 0.64
CA VAL A 48 -12.63 -13.51 -0.50
C VAL A 48 -12.60 -12.60 -1.71
N GLU A 49 -12.92 -11.32 -1.53
CA GLU A 49 -12.92 -10.32 -2.60
C GLU A 49 -11.49 -10.06 -3.12
N LEU A 50 -10.51 -10.00 -2.22
CA LEU A 50 -9.11 -9.84 -2.61
C LEU A 50 -8.58 -11.02 -3.41
N GLN A 51 -8.92 -12.24 -3.01
CA GLN A 51 -8.54 -13.44 -3.76
C GLN A 51 -9.22 -13.50 -5.12
N ALA A 52 -10.50 -13.17 -5.19
CA ALA A 52 -11.22 -13.11 -6.46
C ALA A 52 -10.62 -12.04 -7.40
N ALA A 53 -10.30 -10.87 -6.88
CA ALA A 53 -9.64 -9.81 -7.64
C ALA A 53 -8.25 -10.25 -8.12
N GLN A 54 -7.49 -10.92 -7.29
CA GLN A 54 -6.17 -11.45 -7.65
C GLN A 54 -6.26 -12.43 -8.82
N LEU A 55 -7.20 -13.38 -8.76
CA LEU A 55 -7.39 -14.35 -9.83
C LEU A 55 -7.83 -13.68 -11.13
N ALA A 56 -8.76 -12.74 -11.07
CA ALA A 56 -9.22 -12.00 -12.23
C ALA A 56 -8.09 -11.18 -12.86
N LEU A 57 -7.28 -10.51 -12.05
CA LEU A 57 -6.14 -9.74 -12.52
C LEU A 57 -5.08 -10.65 -13.17
N GLN A 58 -4.84 -11.83 -12.61
CA GLN A 58 -3.91 -12.80 -13.19
C GLN A 58 -4.39 -13.34 -14.52
N ASP A 59 -5.69 -13.64 -14.65
CA ASP A 59 -6.27 -14.21 -15.86
C ASP A 59 -6.31 -13.20 -17.02
N ASP A 60 -6.68 -11.95 -16.76
CA ASP A 60 -6.90 -10.96 -17.80
C ASP A 60 -5.68 -10.12 -18.16
N ILE A 61 -4.84 -9.82 -17.19
CA ILE A 61 -3.58 -9.13 -17.44
C ILE A 61 -2.47 -10.15 -17.68
N GLY A 62 -2.60 -11.31 -17.05
CA GLY A 62 -1.62 -12.38 -17.11
C GLY A 62 -0.31 -12.00 -16.44
N THR A 63 0.74 -12.78 -16.74
CA THR A 63 2.11 -12.44 -16.40
C THR A 63 2.66 -11.44 -17.42
N GLY A 64 1.92 -10.36 -17.65
CA GLY A 64 2.26 -9.35 -18.64
C GLY A 64 3.64 -8.74 -18.39
N LYS A 65 4.31 -8.41 -19.48
CA LYS A 65 5.65 -7.82 -19.43
C LYS A 65 5.66 -6.43 -18.82
N ASN A 66 4.53 -5.76 -18.80
CA ASN A 66 4.41 -4.39 -18.36
C ASN A 66 3.48 -4.29 -17.14
N PRO A 67 3.86 -3.47 -16.16
CA PRO A 67 3.04 -3.27 -14.98
C PRO A 67 1.76 -2.50 -15.29
N VAL A 68 0.71 -2.78 -14.52
CA VAL A 68 -0.56 -2.06 -14.53
C VAL A 68 -0.79 -1.48 -13.15
N TRP A 69 -1.21 -0.21 -13.10
CA TRP A 69 -1.56 0.48 -11.86
C TRP A 69 -3.03 0.90 -11.90
N ILE A 70 -3.71 0.71 -10.80
CA ILE A 70 -5.08 1.18 -10.63
C ILE A 70 -5.11 2.10 -9.41
N ASP A 71 -5.50 3.35 -9.62
CA ASP A 71 -5.55 4.38 -8.59
C ASP A 71 -6.88 5.12 -8.62
N THR A 72 -7.17 5.81 -7.52
CA THR A 72 -8.38 6.63 -7.45
C THR A 72 -8.16 7.99 -8.08
N VAL A 73 -9.22 8.53 -8.68
CA VAL A 73 -9.23 9.91 -9.20
C VAL A 73 -8.99 10.91 -8.06
N GLU A 74 -9.48 10.62 -6.86
CA GLU A 74 -9.26 11.44 -5.68
C GLU A 74 -7.78 11.64 -5.37
N GLU A 75 -6.97 10.60 -5.54
CA GLU A 75 -5.53 10.67 -5.26
C GLU A 75 -4.72 11.33 -6.36
N LEU A 76 -5.04 11.03 -7.61
CA LEU A 76 -4.27 11.52 -8.76
C LEU A 76 -4.80 12.80 -9.38
N GLY A 77 -6.03 13.19 -9.04
CA GLY A 77 -6.68 14.35 -9.62
C GLY A 77 -7.51 14.03 -10.87
N SER A 78 -8.47 14.90 -11.17
CA SER A 78 -9.46 14.67 -12.23
C SER A 78 -8.89 14.69 -13.65
N ASP A 79 -7.76 15.38 -13.85
CA ASP A 79 -7.13 15.58 -15.16
C ASP A 79 -5.77 14.88 -15.26
N TYR A 80 -5.59 13.80 -14.52
CA TYR A 80 -4.34 13.07 -14.51
C TYR A 80 -3.98 12.56 -15.90
N GLN A 81 -2.76 12.88 -16.32
CA GLN A 81 -2.15 12.41 -17.56
C GLN A 81 -0.69 12.10 -17.30
N ASN A 82 -0.18 11.07 -17.95
CA ASN A 82 1.22 10.71 -17.85
C ASN A 82 1.73 10.27 -19.23
N ASP A 83 2.81 10.88 -19.68
CA ASP A 83 3.43 10.55 -20.97
C ASP A 83 4.07 9.17 -20.92
N GLY A 84 3.96 8.44 -22.03
CA GLY A 84 4.54 7.11 -22.17
C GLY A 84 3.70 5.98 -21.59
N VAL A 85 2.52 6.27 -21.05
CA VAL A 85 1.58 5.27 -20.57
C VAL A 85 0.17 5.57 -21.07
N THR A 86 -0.65 4.53 -21.15
CA THR A 86 -2.08 4.65 -21.43
C THR A 86 -2.81 4.86 -20.11
N VAL A 87 -3.56 5.96 -20.01
CA VAL A 87 -4.38 6.28 -18.84
C VAL A 87 -5.85 6.17 -19.25
N ARG A 88 -6.58 5.25 -18.63
CA ARG A 88 -8.01 5.07 -18.83
C ARG A 88 -8.76 5.45 -17.57
N ARG A 89 -9.69 6.37 -17.69
CA ARG A 89 -10.54 6.77 -16.58
C ARG A 89 -11.89 6.06 -16.65
N TYR A 90 -12.24 5.39 -15.55
CA TYR A 90 -13.55 4.78 -15.32
C TYR A 90 -14.15 5.38 -14.04
N HIS A 91 -15.07 6.30 -14.18
CA HIS A 91 -15.74 6.98 -13.07
C HIS A 91 -14.75 7.54 -12.03
N ASP A 92 -14.53 6.84 -10.94
CA ASP A 92 -13.67 7.22 -9.82
C ASP A 92 -12.28 6.57 -9.84
N LEU A 93 -11.99 5.74 -10.84
CA LEU A 93 -10.73 5.02 -10.95
C LEU A 93 -9.96 5.36 -12.24
N TYR A 94 -8.63 5.32 -12.12
CA TYR A 94 -7.72 5.32 -13.26
C TYR A 94 -7.07 3.96 -13.40
N ILE A 95 -7.04 3.45 -14.62
CA ILE A 95 -6.27 2.27 -15.00
C ILE A 95 -5.11 2.74 -15.88
N ILE A 96 -3.90 2.54 -15.40
CA ILE A 96 -2.67 3.06 -16.01
C ILE A 96 -1.81 1.87 -16.45
N SER A 97 -1.45 1.82 -17.72
CA SER A 97 -0.63 0.75 -18.27
C SER A 97 0.26 1.26 -19.40
N LYS A 98 1.35 0.55 -19.65
CA LYS A 98 2.20 0.81 -20.83
C LYS A 98 1.64 0.20 -22.10
N GLU A 99 0.75 -0.78 -21.96
CA GLU A 99 0.08 -1.44 -23.08
C GLU A 99 -1.37 -1.02 -23.13
N GLU A 100 -1.94 -1.02 -24.33
CA GLU A 100 -3.36 -0.82 -24.50
C GLU A 100 -4.05 -2.18 -24.51
N TYR A 101 -5.07 -2.34 -23.65
CA TYR A 101 -5.87 -3.54 -23.55
C TYR A 101 -7.22 -3.36 -24.26
N PRO A 102 -7.93 -4.45 -24.58
CA PRO A 102 -9.30 -4.35 -25.06
C PRO A 102 -10.21 -3.65 -24.06
N GLU A 103 -11.23 -2.97 -24.55
CA GLU A 103 -12.18 -2.25 -23.69
C GLU A 103 -12.85 -3.17 -22.66
N ALA A 104 -13.14 -4.40 -23.05
CA ALA A 104 -13.71 -5.41 -22.14
C ALA A 104 -12.79 -5.69 -20.94
N THR A 105 -11.47 -5.68 -21.14
CA THR A 105 -10.49 -5.87 -20.09
C THR A 105 -10.52 -4.71 -19.09
N TYR A 106 -10.53 -3.47 -19.58
CA TYR A 106 -10.63 -2.29 -18.70
C TYR A 106 -11.92 -2.28 -17.88
N GLN A 107 -13.03 -2.59 -18.52
CA GLN A 107 -14.32 -2.66 -17.85
C GLN A 107 -14.34 -3.72 -16.76
N MET A 108 -13.80 -4.90 -17.05
CA MET A 108 -13.70 -5.98 -16.07
C MET A 108 -12.79 -5.60 -14.89
N LEU A 109 -11.63 -4.98 -15.16
CA LEU A 109 -10.74 -4.49 -14.11
C LEU A 109 -11.45 -3.49 -13.20
N TYR A 110 -12.21 -2.57 -13.78
CA TYR A 110 -13.01 -1.63 -13.01
C TYR A 110 -14.05 -2.35 -12.13
N GLU A 111 -14.82 -3.24 -12.70
CA GLU A 111 -15.90 -3.95 -11.99
C GLU A 111 -15.37 -4.80 -10.83
N VAL A 112 -14.23 -5.44 -11.02
CA VAL A 112 -13.62 -6.29 -10.00
C VAL A 112 -12.98 -5.48 -8.88
N THR A 113 -12.36 -4.34 -9.20
CA THR A 113 -11.56 -3.57 -8.24
C THR A 113 -12.33 -2.46 -7.55
N GLN A 114 -13.37 -1.92 -8.18
CA GLN A 114 -14.15 -0.81 -7.63
C GLN A 114 -14.72 -1.09 -6.23
N PRO A 115 -15.29 -2.26 -5.94
CA PRO A 115 -15.76 -2.54 -4.58
C PRO A 115 -14.66 -2.48 -3.52
N LEU A 116 -13.45 -2.90 -3.86
CA LEU A 116 -12.30 -2.85 -2.95
C LEU A 116 -11.87 -1.39 -2.66
N PHE A 117 -11.88 -0.54 -3.68
CA PHE A 117 -11.60 0.88 -3.50
C PHE A 117 -12.66 1.57 -2.66
N HIS A 118 -13.91 1.18 -2.80
CA HIS A 118 -15.00 1.68 -1.98
C HIS A 118 -14.82 1.30 -0.51
N GLU A 119 -14.25 0.14 -0.22
CA GLU A 119 -14.03 -0.37 1.14
C GLU A 119 -12.75 0.17 1.79
N GLY A 120 -11.91 0.89 1.07
CA GLY A 120 -10.73 1.54 1.64
C GLY A 120 -9.40 1.20 1.01
N LEU A 121 -9.39 0.57 -0.16
CA LEU A 121 -8.17 0.37 -0.92
C LEU A 121 -7.73 1.70 -1.56
N SER A 122 -6.43 2.00 -1.56
CA SER A 122 -5.90 3.22 -2.16
C SER A 122 -5.30 3.00 -3.54
N GLY A 123 -4.78 1.82 -3.82
CA GLY A 123 -4.15 1.52 -5.09
C GLY A 123 -3.89 0.04 -5.28
N ILE A 124 -3.78 -0.37 -6.53
CA ILE A 124 -3.39 -1.72 -6.92
C ILE A 124 -2.25 -1.61 -7.92
N SER A 125 -1.19 -2.36 -7.70
CA SER A 125 -0.07 -2.47 -8.64
C SER A 125 0.06 -3.93 -9.07
N VAL A 126 0.00 -4.16 -10.36
CA VAL A 126 0.19 -5.49 -10.96
C VAL A 126 1.49 -5.49 -11.73
N SER A 127 2.42 -6.32 -11.32
CA SER A 127 3.69 -6.50 -12.03
C SER A 127 3.83 -7.96 -12.46
N SER A 128 4.89 -8.25 -13.23
CA SER A 128 5.18 -9.62 -13.68
C SER A 128 5.44 -10.60 -12.54
N TYR A 129 5.72 -10.11 -11.34
CA TYR A 129 6.10 -10.93 -10.20
C TYR A 129 5.08 -10.96 -9.08
N GLN A 130 4.28 -9.90 -8.95
CA GLN A 130 3.38 -9.76 -7.80
C GLN A 130 2.22 -8.82 -8.09
N ILE A 131 1.16 -9.03 -7.35
CA ILE A 131 0.04 -8.09 -7.26
C ILE A 131 0.08 -7.48 -5.87
N GLN A 132 0.16 -6.17 -5.80
CA GLN A 132 0.22 -5.43 -4.55
C GLN A 132 -1.04 -4.61 -4.35
N PHE A 133 -1.69 -4.83 -3.22
CA PHE A 133 -2.86 -4.06 -2.79
C PHE A 133 -2.42 -3.07 -1.72
N CYS A 134 -2.68 -1.79 -1.96
CA CYS A 134 -2.36 -0.72 -1.02
C CYS A 134 -3.62 -0.27 -0.28
N VAL A 135 -3.61 -0.38 1.04
CA VAL A 135 -4.72 0.05 1.89
C VAL A 135 -4.59 1.54 2.18
N LYS A 136 -5.71 2.25 2.10
CA LYS A 136 -5.74 3.68 2.38
C LYS A 136 -5.49 3.94 3.85
N THR A 137 -4.41 4.68 4.14
CA THR A 137 -4.22 5.26 5.46
C THR A 137 -5.12 6.48 5.56
N SER A 138 -6.24 6.32 6.22
CA SER A 138 -7.17 7.43 6.35
C SER A 138 -6.61 8.50 7.27
N PRO A 139 -6.48 9.76 6.79
CA PRO A 139 -6.14 10.87 7.68
C PRO A 139 -7.21 11.12 8.74
N SER A 140 -8.40 10.56 8.57
CA SER A 140 -9.46 10.63 9.55
C SER A 140 -9.21 9.80 10.81
N MET A 141 -8.23 8.92 10.80
CA MET A 141 -7.86 8.14 11.98
C MET A 141 -7.11 8.92 13.05
N GLY A 142 -6.66 10.12 12.75
CA GLY A 142 -6.07 11.03 13.70
C GLY A 142 -7.06 11.99 14.35
N ARG A 143 -8.34 11.80 14.15
CA ARG A 143 -9.39 12.63 14.76
C ARG A 143 -9.99 11.99 15.98
#